data_62a0daae10f2754f199efa57fb632865
#
_entry.id   62a0daae10f2754f199efa57fb632865
#
_cell.length_a   1.000
_cell.length_b   1.000
_cell.length_c   1.000
_cell.angle_alpha   90.00
_cell.angle_beta   90.00
_cell.angle_gamma   90.00
#
_symmetry.space_group_name_H-M   'P 1'
#
loop_
_entity.id
_entity.type
_entity.pdbx_description
1 polymer ?
#
loop_
_entity_poly.entity_id
_entity_poly.type
_entity_poly.pdbx_seq_one_letter_code
_entity_poly.pdbx_strand_id
1 'polypeptide(L)'
;TEVMAGITTFLTMSYILAVNPDILSAASMDRGAVFTATALAASIATLLMAILAKLPFALAPGMGLNAFFAFTLVQGMGYSWESALAAVFVEGIVFILLTVFNIRELIVNAIPETLRHAMSVGIGLFIAFLGLQKAGLIVADPVTFVSLGEFTPSTLLAVGGIIIGGVLVARRVKGALFYAIVVVTLLSIPLGITRIPEGFSLVSMPHSLEP
;
A
#
# COMPACT_ATOMS: atom_id res chain seq x y z
N THR A 1 -22.66 -16.67 2.66
CA THR A 1 -21.51 -16.77 1.70
C THR A 1 -20.97 -15.39 1.35
N GLU A 2 -21.80 -14.39 1.02
CA GLU A 2 -21.38 -13.04 0.61
C GLU A 2 -20.61 -12.28 1.73
N VAL A 3 -21.11 -12.33 2.98
CA VAL A 3 -20.44 -11.71 4.12
C VAL A 3 -19.05 -12.30 4.34
N MET A 4 -18.89 -13.62 4.23
CA MET A 4 -17.58 -14.27 4.35
C MET A 4 -16.62 -13.88 3.21
N ALA A 5 -17.16 -13.71 1.99
CA ALA A 5 -16.36 -13.20 0.88
C ALA A 5 -15.91 -11.76 1.14
N GLY A 6 -16.82 -10.90 1.62
CA GLY A 6 -16.49 -9.53 1.99
C GLY A 6 -15.44 -9.44 3.09
N ILE A 7 -15.57 -10.22 4.16
CA ILE A 7 -14.56 -10.29 5.25
C ILE A 7 -13.21 -10.75 4.70
N THR A 8 -13.17 -11.78 3.85
CA THR A 8 -11.93 -12.27 3.26
C THR A 8 -11.25 -11.19 2.40
N THR A 9 -12.03 -10.47 1.59
CA THR A 9 -11.53 -9.38 0.75
C THR A 9 -11.00 -8.23 1.62
N PHE A 10 -11.73 -7.85 2.66
CA PHE A 10 -11.30 -6.84 3.61
C PHE A 10 -9.98 -7.22 4.30
N LEU A 11 -9.89 -8.44 4.85
CA LEU A 11 -8.67 -8.92 5.51
C LEU A 11 -7.45 -8.93 4.56
N THR A 12 -7.67 -9.26 3.29
CA THR A 12 -6.60 -9.26 2.28
C THR A 12 -6.12 -7.85 1.95
N MET A 13 -7.00 -6.84 2.06
CA MET A 13 -6.73 -5.45 1.70
C MET A 13 -6.37 -4.56 2.88
N SER A 14 -6.75 -4.93 4.10
CA SER A 14 -6.67 -4.06 5.28
C SER A 14 -5.27 -3.54 5.60
N TYR A 15 -4.22 -4.26 5.19
CA TYR A 15 -2.84 -3.83 5.38
C TYR A 15 -2.52 -2.48 4.71
N ILE A 16 -3.29 -2.08 3.68
CA ILE A 16 -3.08 -0.79 3.00
C ILE A 16 -3.32 0.40 3.93
N LEU A 17 -4.20 0.24 4.93
CA LEU A 17 -4.46 1.26 5.94
C LEU A 17 -3.24 1.58 6.80
N ALA A 18 -2.30 0.64 6.93
CA ALA A 18 -1.02 0.87 7.60
C ALA A 18 0.07 1.32 6.61
N VAL A 19 0.20 0.61 5.49
CA VAL A 19 1.31 0.81 4.54
C VAL A 19 1.16 2.11 3.74
N ASN A 20 -0.05 2.50 3.35
CA ASN A 20 -0.25 3.71 2.56
C ASN A 20 0.12 5.00 3.32
N PRO A 21 -0.31 5.19 4.59
CA PRO A 21 0.16 6.31 5.40
C PRO A 21 1.69 6.32 5.60
N ASP A 22 2.32 5.16 5.74
CA ASP A 22 3.78 5.07 5.87
C ASP A 22 4.51 5.52 4.60
N ILE A 23 4.01 5.14 3.42
CA ILE A 23 4.59 5.55 2.15
C ILE A 23 4.43 7.06 1.94
N LEU A 24 3.22 7.59 2.13
CA LEU A 24 2.92 9.00 1.87
C LEU A 24 3.47 9.94 2.96
N SER A 25 3.68 9.47 4.19
CA SER A 25 4.37 10.24 5.22
C SER A 25 5.83 10.53 4.84
N ALA A 26 6.46 9.73 3.99
CA ALA A 26 7.76 10.03 3.42
C ALA A 26 7.75 11.30 2.54
N ALA A 27 6.59 11.69 2.00
CA ALA A 27 6.37 12.95 1.30
C ALA A 27 5.98 14.11 2.23
N SER A 28 6.21 14.01 3.55
CA SER A 28 5.83 15.01 4.56
C SER A 28 4.31 15.21 4.72
N MET A 29 3.50 14.27 4.28
CA MET A 29 2.05 14.30 4.52
C MET A 29 1.74 13.79 5.94
N ASP A 30 0.72 14.37 6.59
CA ASP A 30 0.28 13.91 7.91
C ASP A 30 -0.25 12.47 7.86
N ARG A 31 0.33 11.60 8.68
CA ARG A 31 0.02 10.17 8.70
C ARG A 31 -1.45 9.88 9.06
N GLY A 32 -2.02 10.65 10.00
CA GLY A 32 -3.40 10.48 10.45
C GLY A 32 -4.39 10.91 9.38
N ALA A 33 -4.13 12.06 8.72
CA ALA A 33 -4.93 12.54 7.60
C ALA A 33 -4.91 11.56 6.42
N VAL A 34 -3.73 11.01 6.08
CA VAL A 34 -3.59 10.01 5.01
C VAL A 34 -4.33 8.73 5.36
N PHE A 35 -4.26 8.25 6.61
CA PHE A 35 -5.02 7.09 7.05
C PHE A 35 -6.53 7.28 6.84
N THR A 36 -7.06 8.42 7.31
CA THR A 36 -8.48 8.77 7.19
C THR A 36 -8.89 8.88 5.71
N ALA A 37 -8.11 9.59 4.90
CA ALA A 37 -8.36 9.76 3.48
C ALA A 37 -8.34 8.40 2.73
N THR A 38 -7.39 7.52 3.07
CA THR A 38 -7.28 6.18 2.50
C THR A 38 -8.50 5.34 2.83
N ALA A 39 -8.94 5.34 4.10
CA ALA A 39 -10.10 4.58 4.55
C ALA A 39 -11.39 5.08 3.88
N LEU A 40 -11.59 6.40 3.83
CA LEU A 40 -12.77 7.00 3.20
C LEU A 40 -12.79 6.75 1.69
N ALA A 41 -11.68 6.99 0.98
CA ALA A 41 -11.58 6.78 -0.45
C ALA A 41 -11.83 5.31 -0.83
N ALA A 42 -11.23 4.36 -0.11
CA ALA A 42 -11.44 2.93 -0.33
C ALA A 42 -12.89 2.51 -0.07
N SER A 43 -13.49 3.02 1.00
CA SER A 43 -14.88 2.73 1.36
C SER A 43 -15.85 3.27 0.32
N ILE A 44 -15.73 4.54 -0.08
CA ILE A 44 -16.58 5.18 -1.07
C ILE A 44 -16.44 4.48 -2.43
N ALA A 45 -15.21 4.23 -2.89
CA ALA A 45 -14.96 3.59 -4.17
C ALA A 45 -15.53 2.15 -4.19
N THR A 46 -15.36 1.39 -3.11
CA THR A 46 -15.90 0.03 -2.98
C THR A 46 -17.43 0.02 -2.95
N LEU A 47 -18.05 0.96 -2.24
CA LEU A 47 -19.51 1.11 -2.23
C LEU A 47 -20.05 1.48 -3.61
N LEU A 48 -19.42 2.42 -4.30
CA LEU A 48 -19.79 2.77 -5.68
C LEU A 48 -19.67 1.56 -6.62
N MET A 49 -18.59 0.77 -6.50
CA MET A 49 -18.43 -0.47 -7.26
C MET A 49 -19.55 -1.47 -6.98
N ALA A 50 -19.91 -1.64 -5.72
CA ALA A 50 -20.96 -2.57 -5.32
C ALA A 50 -22.35 -2.12 -5.80
N ILE A 51 -22.67 -0.83 -5.68
CA ILE A 51 -24.01 -0.29 -5.97
C ILE A 51 -24.21 -0.05 -7.47
N LEU A 52 -23.25 0.62 -8.12
CA LEU A 52 -23.37 1.01 -9.52
C LEU A 52 -22.97 -0.11 -10.48
N ALA A 53 -21.83 -0.73 -10.27
CA ALA A 53 -21.32 -1.78 -11.14
C ALA A 53 -21.85 -3.17 -10.77
N LYS A 54 -22.37 -3.36 -9.56
CA LYS A 54 -22.85 -4.65 -9.02
C LYS A 54 -21.76 -5.74 -9.08
N LEU A 55 -20.50 -5.34 -8.88
CA LEU A 55 -19.34 -6.23 -8.91
C LEU A 55 -18.75 -6.40 -7.50
N PRO A 56 -18.35 -7.62 -7.11
CA PRO A 56 -17.80 -7.90 -5.78
C PRO A 56 -16.31 -7.58 -5.68
N PHE A 57 -15.90 -6.39 -6.15
CA PHE A 57 -14.52 -5.95 -6.08
C PHE A 57 -14.37 -4.84 -5.04
N ALA A 58 -13.38 -5.01 -4.17
CA ALA A 58 -12.96 -3.94 -3.29
C ALA A 58 -11.88 -3.08 -4.00
N LEU A 59 -11.97 -1.77 -3.83
CA LEU A 59 -11.07 -0.81 -4.43
C LEU A 59 -10.24 -0.11 -3.35
N ALA A 60 -8.96 0.04 -3.63
CA ALA A 60 -8.03 0.73 -2.76
C ALA A 60 -6.96 1.47 -3.57
N PRO A 61 -6.28 2.47 -2.97
CA PRO A 61 -5.16 3.16 -3.61
C PRO A 61 -4.06 2.20 -4.06
N GLY A 62 -3.46 2.48 -5.23
CA GLY A 62 -2.38 1.67 -5.78
C GLY A 62 -1.03 2.02 -5.15
N MET A 63 -0.46 1.15 -4.31
CA MET A 63 0.77 1.43 -3.57
C MET A 63 1.98 1.74 -4.47
N GLY A 64 2.08 1.14 -5.65
CA GLY A 64 3.17 1.41 -6.59
C GLY A 64 3.18 2.86 -7.07
N LEU A 65 2.01 3.41 -7.38
CA LEU A 65 1.86 4.82 -7.78
C LEU A 65 2.07 5.76 -6.60
N ASN A 66 1.61 5.39 -5.40
CA ASN A 66 1.83 6.18 -4.19
C ASN A 66 3.32 6.23 -3.80
N ALA A 67 4.05 5.13 -4.01
CA ALA A 67 5.50 5.11 -3.82
C ALA A 67 6.21 5.98 -4.87
N PHE A 68 5.81 5.95 -6.14
CA PHE A 68 6.30 6.85 -7.17
C PHE A 68 6.03 8.32 -6.80
N PHE A 69 4.83 8.62 -6.33
CA PHE A 69 4.46 9.96 -5.85
C PHE A 69 5.41 10.42 -4.73
N ALA A 70 5.56 9.62 -3.67
CA ALA A 70 6.33 10.01 -2.50
C ALA A 70 7.85 10.10 -2.78
N PHE A 71 8.41 9.07 -3.41
CA PHE A 71 9.86 8.97 -3.57
C PHE A 71 10.38 9.63 -4.84
N THR A 72 9.65 9.56 -5.96
CA THR A 72 10.13 10.14 -7.21
C THR A 72 9.71 11.59 -7.37
N LEU A 73 8.40 11.90 -7.24
CA LEU A 73 7.93 13.26 -7.48
C LEU A 73 8.30 14.21 -6.33
N VAL A 74 8.00 13.84 -5.08
CA VAL A 74 8.22 14.74 -3.95
C VAL A 74 9.70 14.73 -3.54
N GLN A 75 10.27 13.59 -3.18
CA GLN A 75 11.65 13.54 -2.70
C GLN A 75 12.69 13.69 -3.81
N GLY A 76 12.48 13.01 -4.94
CA GLY A 76 13.46 12.98 -6.03
C GLY A 76 13.48 14.23 -6.89
N MET A 77 12.30 14.75 -7.27
CA MET A 77 12.16 15.94 -8.11
C MET A 77 11.97 17.24 -7.30
N GLY A 78 11.74 17.15 -5.99
CA GLY A 78 11.61 18.30 -5.10
C GLY A 78 10.28 19.06 -5.22
N TYR A 79 9.25 18.46 -5.80
CA TYR A 79 7.92 19.07 -5.81
C TYR A 79 7.29 19.03 -4.42
N SER A 80 6.52 20.07 -4.07
CA SER A 80 5.69 20.01 -2.87
C SER A 80 4.60 18.94 -3.04
N TRP A 81 4.23 18.28 -1.95
CA TRP A 81 3.20 17.23 -2.00
C TRP A 81 1.83 17.77 -2.45
N GLU A 82 1.53 19.05 -2.14
CA GLU A 82 0.31 19.72 -2.58
C GLU A 82 0.26 19.88 -4.10
N SER A 83 1.38 20.31 -4.71
CA SER A 83 1.48 20.45 -6.16
C SER A 83 1.38 19.11 -6.87
N ALA A 84 2.05 18.08 -6.32
CA ALA A 84 1.98 16.73 -6.84
C ALA A 84 0.57 16.14 -6.69
N LEU A 85 -0.13 16.39 -5.58
CA LEU A 85 -1.51 15.96 -5.37
C LEU A 85 -2.49 16.67 -6.31
N ALA A 86 -2.27 17.95 -6.58
CA ALA A 86 -3.05 18.71 -7.58
C ALA A 86 -2.90 18.08 -8.98
N ALA A 87 -1.68 17.66 -9.36
CA ALA A 87 -1.45 16.95 -10.62
C ALA A 87 -2.21 15.62 -10.67
N VAL A 88 -2.21 14.82 -9.59
CA VAL A 88 -2.99 13.57 -9.49
C VAL A 88 -4.50 13.85 -9.59
N PHE A 89 -4.99 14.95 -9.02
CA PHE A 89 -6.39 15.34 -9.15
C PHE A 89 -6.76 15.65 -10.60
N VAL A 90 -5.92 16.42 -11.30
CA VAL A 90 -6.10 16.72 -12.74
C VAL A 90 -6.04 15.45 -13.57
N GLU A 91 -5.10 14.53 -13.28
CA GLU A 91 -5.02 13.22 -13.92
C GLU A 91 -6.32 12.44 -13.76
N GLY A 92 -6.90 12.44 -12.56
CA GLY A 92 -8.18 11.80 -12.28
C GLY A 92 -9.33 12.34 -13.16
N ILE A 93 -9.40 13.68 -13.32
CA ILE A 93 -10.39 14.30 -14.21
C ILE A 93 -10.17 13.88 -15.66
N VAL A 94 -8.93 13.97 -16.14
CA VAL A 94 -8.57 13.55 -17.50
C VAL A 94 -8.93 12.07 -17.71
N PHE A 95 -8.65 11.21 -16.72
CA PHE A 95 -8.97 9.78 -16.80
C PHE A 95 -10.49 9.53 -16.90
N ILE A 96 -11.30 10.28 -16.15
CA ILE A 96 -12.77 10.21 -16.27
C ILE A 96 -13.23 10.60 -17.67
N LEU A 97 -12.71 11.72 -18.21
CA LEU A 97 -13.04 12.17 -19.57
C LEU A 97 -12.66 11.12 -20.63
N LEU A 98 -11.44 10.56 -20.55
CA LEU A 98 -11.00 9.49 -21.45
C LEU A 98 -11.90 8.25 -21.37
N THR A 99 -12.40 7.94 -20.17
CA THR A 99 -13.30 6.80 -19.95
C THR A 99 -14.67 7.05 -20.56
N VAL A 100 -15.25 8.26 -20.42
CA VAL A 100 -16.54 8.63 -21.00
C VAL A 100 -16.50 8.57 -22.53
N PHE A 101 -15.38 8.95 -23.14
CA PHE A 101 -15.18 8.89 -24.59
C PHE A 101 -14.68 7.53 -25.12
N ASN A 102 -14.59 6.49 -24.27
CA ASN A 102 -14.06 5.15 -24.57
C ASN A 102 -12.60 5.14 -25.09
N ILE A 103 -11.89 6.23 -24.96
CA ILE A 103 -10.47 6.36 -25.39
C ILE A 103 -9.58 5.48 -24.51
N ARG A 104 -9.94 5.28 -23.25
CA ARG A 104 -9.22 4.39 -22.31
C ARG A 104 -9.09 2.97 -22.87
N GLU A 105 -10.15 2.40 -23.41
CA GLU A 105 -10.12 1.05 -23.97
C GLU A 105 -9.19 0.97 -25.19
N LEU A 106 -9.20 2.00 -26.02
CA LEU A 106 -8.31 2.10 -27.18
C LEU A 106 -6.84 2.16 -26.76
N ILE A 107 -6.50 2.96 -25.73
CA ILE A 107 -5.14 3.05 -25.19
C ILE A 107 -4.71 1.71 -24.59
N VAL A 108 -5.55 1.06 -23.77
CA VAL A 108 -5.23 -0.23 -23.13
C VAL A 108 -5.02 -1.33 -24.18
N ASN A 109 -5.82 -1.35 -25.24
CA ASN A 109 -5.69 -2.32 -26.34
C ASN A 109 -4.49 -2.04 -27.24
N ALA A 110 -4.01 -0.79 -27.31
CA ALA A 110 -2.79 -0.43 -28.04
C ALA A 110 -1.51 -0.89 -27.34
N ILE A 111 -1.54 -1.16 -26.04
CA ILE A 111 -0.38 -1.63 -25.27
C ILE A 111 -0.21 -3.14 -25.49
N PRO A 112 0.95 -3.61 -26.02
CA PRO A 112 1.24 -5.03 -26.18
C PRO A 112 1.12 -5.79 -24.85
N GLU A 113 0.61 -7.02 -24.90
CA GLU A 113 0.39 -7.84 -23.70
C GLU A 113 1.68 -8.07 -22.90
N THR A 114 2.79 -8.28 -23.58
CA THR A 114 4.12 -8.42 -22.97
C THR A 114 4.50 -7.18 -22.15
N LEU A 115 4.19 -5.98 -22.63
CA LEU A 115 4.48 -4.75 -21.91
C LEU A 115 3.57 -4.59 -20.68
N ARG A 116 2.30 -5.00 -20.76
CA ARG A 116 1.39 -5.02 -19.61
C ARG A 116 1.88 -5.95 -18.50
N HIS A 117 2.37 -7.15 -18.87
CA HIS A 117 2.97 -8.07 -17.92
C HIS A 117 4.27 -7.52 -17.33
N ALA A 118 5.14 -6.93 -18.15
CA ALA A 118 6.39 -6.33 -17.69
C ALA A 118 6.15 -5.19 -16.68
N MET A 119 5.15 -4.33 -16.93
CA MET A 119 4.77 -3.29 -15.97
C MET A 119 4.31 -3.87 -14.63
N SER A 120 3.47 -4.91 -14.65
CA SER A 120 3.00 -5.56 -13.42
C SER A 120 4.15 -6.18 -12.62
N VAL A 121 5.09 -6.85 -13.30
CA VAL A 121 6.29 -7.42 -12.66
C VAL A 121 7.19 -6.31 -12.11
N GLY A 122 7.40 -5.24 -12.88
CA GLY A 122 8.22 -4.10 -12.45
C GLY A 122 7.68 -3.43 -11.19
N ILE A 123 6.36 -3.19 -11.14
CA ILE A 123 5.70 -2.64 -9.94
C ILE A 123 5.85 -3.60 -8.75
N GLY A 124 5.67 -4.90 -8.97
CA GLY A 124 5.83 -5.91 -7.91
C GLY A 124 7.25 -5.95 -7.34
N LEU A 125 8.27 -5.92 -8.19
CA LEU A 125 9.68 -5.87 -7.78
C LEU A 125 10.01 -4.57 -7.05
N PHE A 126 9.48 -3.43 -7.50
CA PHE A 126 9.68 -2.15 -6.84
C PHE A 126 9.08 -2.14 -5.42
N ILE A 127 7.87 -2.65 -5.25
CA ILE A 127 7.24 -2.76 -3.91
C ILE A 127 8.03 -3.73 -3.03
N ALA A 128 8.51 -4.86 -3.57
CA ALA A 128 9.35 -5.80 -2.85
C ALA A 128 10.65 -5.13 -2.38
N PHE A 129 11.32 -4.37 -3.26
CA PHE A 129 12.52 -3.61 -2.92
C PHE A 129 12.27 -2.62 -1.78
N LEU A 130 11.19 -1.83 -1.85
CA LEU A 130 10.81 -0.92 -0.77
C LEU A 130 10.53 -1.65 0.55
N GLY A 131 9.87 -2.81 0.48
CA GLY A 131 9.65 -3.65 1.65
C GLY A 131 10.94 -4.14 2.30
N LEU A 132 11.91 -4.59 1.51
CA LEU A 132 13.23 -5.03 1.98
C LEU A 132 14.06 -3.87 2.55
N GLN A 133 13.95 -2.68 1.96
CA GLN A 133 14.58 -1.46 2.47
C GLN A 133 13.99 -1.05 3.83
N LYS A 134 12.66 -1.03 3.94
CA LYS A 134 11.97 -0.71 5.21
C LYS A 134 12.25 -1.74 6.30
N ALA A 135 12.44 -2.99 5.93
CA ALA A 135 12.83 -4.07 6.84
C ALA A 135 14.30 -3.98 7.29
N GLY A 136 15.11 -3.09 6.68
CA GLY A 136 16.54 -2.98 6.96
C GLY A 136 17.39 -4.10 6.36
N LEU A 137 16.83 -4.91 5.45
CA LEU A 137 17.58 -5.95 4.70
C LEU A 137 18.40 -5.34 3.58
N ILE A 138 17.92 -4.27 2.97
CA ILE A 138 18.64 -3.49 1.98
C ILE A 138 18.91 -2.11 2.56
N VAL A 139 20.16 -1.71 2.57
CA VAL A 139 20.62 -0.39 3.03
C VAL A 139 21.39 0.31 1.94
N ALA A 140 21.44 1.65 2.00
CA ALA A 140 22.22 2.45 1.05
C ALA A 140 23.73 2.25 1.30
N ASP A 141 24.49 2.11 0.23
CA ASP A 141 25.94 2.01 0.22
C ASP A 141 26.52 3.00 -0.79
N PRO A 142 27.53 3.80 -0.42
CA PRO A 142 28.07 4.84 -1.31
C PRO A 142 28.85 4.29 -2.51
N VAL A 143 29.26 3.02 -2.50
CA VAL A 143 30.06 2.39 -3.56
C VAL A 143 29.17 1.52 -4.48
N THR A 144 28.37 0.66 -3.87
CA THR A 144 27.52 -0.30 -4.60
C THR A 144 26.05 0.14 -4.70
N PHE A 145 25.73 1.35 -4.19
CA PHE A 145 24.39 1.93 -4.06
C PHE A 145 23.48 1.19 -3.09
N VAL A 146 23.60 -0.13 -3.00
CA VAL A 146 22.85 -0.98 -2.05
C VAL A 146 23.77 -2.07 -1.51
N SER A 147 23.59 -2.39 -0.23
CA SER A 147 24.26 -3.48 0.45
C SER A 147 23.29 -4.22 1.36
N LEU A 148 23.73 -5.39 1.85
CA LEU A 148 22.97 -6.15 2.83
C LEU A 148 23.09 -5.44 4.19
N GLY A 149 21.95 -5.18 4.84
CA GLY A 149 21.89 -4.58 6.16
C GLY A 149 22.28 -5.56 7.28
N GLU A 150 22.39 -5.05 8.49
CA GLU A 150 22.68 -5.86 9.67
C GLU A 150 21.52 -6.77 10.06
N PHE A 151 21.82 -8.00 10.49
CA PHE A 151 20.84 -8.95 10.99
C PHE A 151 20.46 -8.65 12.44
N THR A 152 19.65 -7.63 12.62
CA THR A 152 19.07 -7.28 13.91
C THR A 152 17.85 -8.18 14.21
N PRO A 153 17.36 -8.27 15.46
CA PRO A 153 16.12 -8.98 15.77
C PRO A 153 14.93 -8.53 14.93
N SER A 154 14.86 -7.23 14.62
CA SER A 154 13.82 -6.65 13.74
C SER A 154 13.93 -7.19 12.31
N THR A 155 15.14 -7.20 11.74
CA THR A 155 15.42 -7.71 10.39
C THR A 155 15.11 -9.22 10.29
N LEU A 156 15.52 -10.01 11.30
CA LEU A 156 15.21 -11.44 11.36
C LEU A 156 13.71 -11.70 11.46
N LEU A 157 12.99 -10.89 12.25
CA LEU A 157 11.55 -10.99 12.35
C LEU A 157 10.86 -10.65 11.02
N ALA A 158 11.36 -9.66 10.29
CA ALA A 158 10.87 -9.32 8.95
C ALA A 158 11.09 -10.47 7.95
N VAL A 159 12.27 -11.09 7.94
CA VAL A 159 12.55 -12.29 7.13
C VAL A 159 11.58 -13.43 7.48
N GLY A 160 11.39 -13.69 8.78
CA GLY A 160 10.40 -14.67 9.26
C GLY A 160 8.99 -14.37 8.74
N GLY A 161 8.58 -13.10 8.75
CA GLY A 161 7.31 -12.62 8.22
C GLY A 161 7.15 -12.88 6.72
N ILE A 162 8.20 -12.61 5.94
CA ILE A 162 8.21 -12.89 4.50
C ILE A 162 8.04 -14.40 4.24
N ILE A 163 8.77 -15.24 4.98
CA ILE A 163 8.68 -16.70 4.86
C ILE A 163 7.27 -17.19 5.23
N ILE A 164 6.74 -16.75 6.38
CA ILE A 164 5.39 -17.11 6.82
C ILE A 164 4.35 -16.68 5.78
N GLY A 165 4.41 -15.44 5.32
CA GLY A 165 3.52 -14.91 4.29
C GLY A 165 3.61 -15.71 3.00
N GLY A 166 4.83 -16.01 2.52
CA GLY A 166 5.07 -16.82 1.33
C GLY A 166 4.49 -18.24 1.45
N VAL A 167 4.69 -18.89 2.58
CA VAL A 167 4.13 -20.24 2.85
C VAL A 167 2.61 -20.20 2.87
N LEU A 168 2.00 -19.21 3.54
CA LEU A 168 0.55 -19.07 3.61
C LEU A 168 -0.07 -18.80 2.23
N VAL A 169 0.57 -17.95 1.42
CA VAL A 169 0.16 -17.70 0.03
C VAL A 169 0.30 -18.95 -0.83
N ALA A 170 1.42 -19.66 -0.74
CA ALA A 170 1.64 -20.92 -1.45
C ALA A 170 0.60 -21.99 -1.08
N ARG A 171 0.17 -22.01 0.17
CA ARG A 171 -0.91 -22.87 0.66
C ARG A 171 -2.31 -22.38 0.34
N ARG A 172 -2.45 -21.28 -0.39
CA ARG A 172 -3.72 -20.65 -0.77
C ARG A 172 -4.63 -20.33 0.42
N VAL A 173 -4.04 -19.95 1.56
CA VAL A 173 -4.78 -19.54 2.75
C VAL A 173 -5.44 -18.18 2.45
N LYS A 174 -6.76 -18.10 2.63
CA LYS A 174 -7.51 -16.85 2.46
C LYS A 174 -7.07 -15.85 3.54
N GLY A 175 -6.67 -14.64 3.14
CA GLY A 175 -6.15 -13.63 4.08
C GLY A 175 -4.70 -13.87 4.52
N ALA A 176 -3.90 -14.64 3.77
CA ALA A 176 -2.53 -15.02 4.10
C ALA A 176 -1.66 -13.85 4.56
N LEU A 177 -1.71 -12.73 3.85
CA LEU A 177 -0.92 -11.53 4.18
C LEU A 177 -1.35 -10.91 5.52
N PHE A 178 -2.65 -10.87 5.78
CA PHE A 178 -3.16 -10.37 7.05
C PHE A 178 -2.68 -11.24 8.23
N TYR A 179 -2.79 -12.56 8.11
CA TYR A 179 -2.30 -13.47 9.16
C TYR A 179 -0.79 -13.34 9.37
N ALA A 180 -0.01 -13.18 8.30
CA ALA A 180 1.44 -12.96 8.41
C ALA A 180 1.74 -11.67 9.20
N ILE A 181 1.04 -10.56 8.89
CA ILE A 181 1.20 -9.28 9.60
C ILE A 181 0.83 -9.45 11.08
N VAL A 182 -0.30 -10.06 11.38
CA VAL A 182 -0.76 -10.28 12.77
C VAL A 182 0.27 -11.12 13.54
N VAL A 183 0.74 -12.23 12.97
CA VAL A 183 1.73 -13.10 13.64
C VAL A 183 3.03 -12.35 13.91
N VAL A 184 3.56 -11.63 12.93
CA VAL A 184 4.79 -10.83 13.09
C VAL A 184 4.61 -9.72 14.12
N THR A 185 3.46 -9.04 14.10
CA THR A 185 3.15 -8.00 15.09
C THR A 185 3.08 -8.57 16.50
N LEU A 186 2.39 -9.70 16.70
CA LEU A 186 2.32 -10.36 18.01
C LEU A 186 3.68 -10.84 18.50
N LEU A 187 4.54 -11.33 17.61
CA LEU A 187 5.90 -11.74 17.96
C LEU A 187 6.83 -10.55 18.24
N SER A 188 6.57 -9.39 17.64
CA SER A 188 7.39 -8.18 17.85
C SER A 188 7.23 -7.57 19.24
N ILE A 189 6.08 -7.77 19.89
CA ILE A 189 5.80 -7.23 21.24
C ILE A 189 6.73 -7.83 22.30
N PRO A 190 6.81 -9.16 22.49
CA PRO A 190 7.71 -9.75 23.50
C PRO A 190 9.18 -9.54 23.18
N LEU A 191 9.54 -9.31 21.90
CA LEU A 191 10.90 -8.98 21.50
C LEU A 191 11.26 -7.50 21.74
N GLY A 192 10.32 -6.69 22.24
CA GLY A 192 10.54 -5.27 22.52
C GLY A 192 10.74 -4.40 21.24
N ILE A 193 10.47 -4.96 20.06
CA ILE A 193 10.60 -4.27 18.78
C ILE A 193 9.45 -3.29 18.59
N THR A 194 8.23 -3.73 18.90
CA THR A 194 7.03 -2.90 18.87
C THR A 194 6.63 -2.51 20.28
N ARG A 195 6.51 -1.20 20.53
CA ARG A 195 5.97 -0.67 21.78
C ARG A 195 4.51 -0.30 21.58
N ILE A 196 3.65 -0.76 22.47
CA ILE A 196 2.24 -0.33 22.48
C ILE A 196 2.24 1.11 23.00
N PRO A 197 1.71 2.10 22.25
CA PRO A 197 1.64 3.49 22.71
C PRO A 197 0.87 3.60 24.03
N GLU A 198 1.35 4.44 24.94
CA GLU A 198 0.57 4.82 26.13
C GLU A 198 -0.69 5.55 25.66
N GLY A 199 -1.86 5.10 26.07
CA GLY A 199 -3.15 5.63 25.61
C GLY A 199 -3.74 4.92 24.38
N PHE A 200 -3.23 3.71 24.02
CA PHE A 200 -3.85 2.91 22.95
C PHE A 200 -5.35 2.70 23.21
N SER A 201 -6.18 3.21 22.30
CA SER A 201 -7.61 2.97 22.29
C SER A 201 -8.00 2.17 21.04
N LEU A 202 -8.88 1.18 21.20
CA LEU A 202 -9.41 0.39 20.08
C LEU A 202 -10.28 1.23 19.13
N VAL A 203 -10.78 2.36 19.63
CA VAL A 203 -11.58 3.31 18.85
C VAL A 203 -11.05 4.70 19.17
N SER A 204 -10.45 5.37 18.20
CA SER A 204 -10.04 6.77 18.27
C SER A 204 -10.67 7.56 17.12
N MET A 205 -11.05 8.81 17.39
CA MET A 205 -11.41 9.71 16.29
C MET A 205 -10.17 10.07 15.51
N PRO A 206 -10.27 10.16 14.16
CA PRO A 206 -9.16 10.62 13.34
C PRO A 206 -8.78 12.05 13.73
N HIS A 207 -7.50 12.34 13.92
CA HIS A 207 -7.00 13.69 14.25
C HIS A 207 -7.46 14.78 13.28
N SER A 208 -7.71 14.44 12.02
CA SER A 208 -8.23 15.36 11.00
C SER A 208 -9.71 15.75 11.19
N LEU A 209 -10.41 15.16 12.15
CA LEU A 209 -11.81 15.46 12.51
C LEU A 209 -11.94 16.05 13.92
N GLU A 210 -10.84 16.26 14.62
CA GLU A 210 -10.84 17.02 15.86
C GLU A 210 -11.06 18.50 15.53
N PRO A 211 -12.01 19.19 16.23
CA PRO A 211 -12.32 20.61 15.98
C PRO A 211 -11.19 21.55 16.36
#